data_ccbb6d00d8c8c5b36d2bcdc53bebdbc5
#
_entry.id   ccbb6d00d8c8c5b36d2bcdc53bebdbc5
#
_cell.length_a   1.000
_cell.length_b   1.000
_cell.length_c   1.000
_cell.angle_alpha   90.00
_cell.angle_beta   90.00
_cell.angle_gamma   90.00
#
_symmetry.space_group_name_H-M   'P 1'
#
loop_
_entity.id
_entity.type
_entity.pdbx_description
1 polymer ?
#
loop_
_entity_poly.entity_id
_entity_poly.type
_entity_poly.pdbx_seq_one_letter_code
_entity_poly.pdbx_strand_id
1 'polypeptide(L)'
;HVFVASTDEGTKYVIPVTGRGLWGGLWGYVALNEDKQNVFGTYFYHESETAGLGSRIAERAFQNLFSNKPLFENGNNSEIALSVVKSGSAQSEYEVNGITGATLTSKGVDAMIKNGLGAYITFISAGNAQAATACEKACEGKKCEKAESCADCTKECKEGKKCADCTKECKDGKKCADCTKEC
;
A
#
# COMPACT_ATOMS: atom_id res chain seq x y z
N HIS A 1 -8.64 16.63 -0.77
CA HIS A 1 -8.88 16.48 0.67
C HIS A 1 -8.67 15.02 1.06
N VAL A 2 -7.92 14.77 2.14
CA VAL A 2 -7.78 13.46 2.78
C VAL A 2 -8.51 13.54 4.12
N PHE A 3 -9.40 12.59 4.40
CA PHE A 3 -10.03 12.49 5.71
C PHE A 3 -9.18 11.60 6.60
N VAL A 4 -9.06 11.97 7.87
CA VAL A 4 -8.33 11.19 8.87
C VAL A 4 -9.34 10.69 9.90
N ALA A 5 -9.34 9.38 10.11
CA ALA A 5 -10.19 8.72 11.08
C ALA A 5 -9.34 7.98 12.12
N SER A 6 -9.62 8.21 13.39
CA SER A 6 -9.03 7.41 14.48
C SER A 6 -9.97 6.26 14.80
N THR A 7 -9.46 5.04 14.77
CA THR A 7 -10.18 3.81 15.09
C THR A 7 -9.44 3.04 16.16
N ASP A 8 -10.06 2.02 16.73
CA ASP A 8 -9.42 1.12 17.70
C ASP A 8 -8.21 0.37 17.09
N GLU A 9 -8.18 0.28 15.74
CA GLU A 9 -7.07 -0.32 14.98
C GLU A 9 -6.05 0.71 14.48
N GLY A 10 -6.00 1.91 15.07
CA GLY A 10 -5.09 3.00 14.68
C GLY A 10 -5.69 3.99 13.70
N THR A 11 -4.84 4.88 13.21
CA THR A 11 -5.22 5.95 12.28
C THR A 11 -5.49 5.39 10.88
N LYS A 12 -6.57 5.84 10.26
CA LYS A 12 -6.92 5.51 8.87
C LYS A 12 -7.00 6.79 8.04
N TYR A 13 -6.50 6.71 6.81
CA TYR A 13 -6.54 7.81 5.85
C TYR A 13 -7.53 7.49 4.74
N VAL A 14 -8.59 8.28 4.61
CA VAL A 14 -9.65 8.04 3.64
C VAL A 14 -9.52 9.04 2.49
N ILE A 15 -9.30 8.51 1.30
CA ILE A 15 -9.07 9.28 0.08
C ILE A 15 -10.28 9.13 -0.84
N PRO A 16 -10.96 10.22 -1.22
CA PRO A 16 -12.02 10.18 -2.21
C PRO A 16 -11.45 9.91 -3.60
N VAL A 17 -12.11 9.05 -4.35
CA VAL A 17 -11.75 8.71 -5.73
C VAL A 17 -12.97 8.86 -6.64
N THR A 18 -12.74 9.37 -7.85
CA THR A 18 -13.77 9.54 -8.86
C THR A 18 -13.27 9.04 -10.21
N GLY A 19 -14.16 8.52 -11.01
CA GLY A 19 -13.83 7.98 -12.32
C GLY A 19 -15.05 7.83 -13.21
N ARG A 20 -14.91 7.06 -14.28
CA ARG A 20 -15.98 6.80 -15.23
C ARG A 20 -16.07 5.30 -15.52
N GLY A 21 -17.28 4.78 -15.43
CA GLY A 21 -17.60 3.41 -15.83
C GLY A 21 -18.05 3.32 -17.29
N LEU A 22 -18.81 2.27 -17.59
CA LEU A 22 -19.35 2.07 -18.94
C LEU A 22 -20.47 3.08 -19.25
N TRP A 23 -21.37 3.31 -18.32
CA TRP A 23 -22.59 4.10 -18.54
C TRP A 23 -22.64 5.42 -17.79
N GLY A 24 -21.87 5.56 -16.72
CA GLY A 24 -21.94 6.76 -15.90
C GLY A 24 -20.70 7.00 -15.06
N GLY A 25 -20.82 7.97 -14.15
CA GLY A 25 -19.81 8.29 -13.16
C GLY A 25 -19.62 7.15 -12.16
N LEU A 26 -18.39 6.97 -11.73
CA LEU A 26 -18.01 6.13 -10.60
C LEU A 26 -17.41 7.02 -9.53
N TRP A 27 -17.68 6.71 -8.27
CA TRP A 27 -17.04 7.38 -7.14
C TRP A 27 -16.92 6.46 -5.94
N GLY A 28 -16.09 6.84 -5.03
CA GLY A 28 -15.92 6.08 -3.81
C GLY A 28 -14.82 6.64 -2.92
N TYR A 29 -14.44 5.80 -2.00
CA TYR A 29 -13.42 6.09 -1.02
C TYR A 29 -12.49 4.89 -0.89
N VAL A 30 -11.21 5.18 -0.77
CA VAL A 30 -10.18 4.18 -0.42
C VAL A 30 -9.62 4.58 0.94
N ALA A 31 -9.82 3.72 1.92
CA ALA A 31 -9.24 3.87 3.25
C ALA A 31 -7.92 3.12 3.32
N LEU A 32 -6.87 3.80 3.76
CA LEU A 32 -5.53 3.25 3.94
C LEU A 32 -5.25 3.06 5.43
N ASN A 33 -4.45 2.08 5.76
CA ASN A 33 -3.89 1.90 7.08
C ASN A 33 -2.95 3.05 7.46
N GLU A 34 -2.51 3.11 8.69
CA GLU A 34 -1.60 4.12 9.22
C GLU A 34 -0.26 4.16 8.46
N ASP A 35 0.20 3.01 7.98
CA ASP A 35 1.39 2.86 7.13
C ASP A 35 1.24 3.52 5.75
N LYS A 36 0.01 3.81 5.32
CA LYS A 36 -0.35 4.32 3.98
C LYS A 36 0.08 3.39 2.82
N GLN A 37 0.49 2.18 3.13
CA GLN A 37 0.96 1.20 2.15
C GLN A 37 -0.11 0.18 1.78
N ASN A 38 -1.00 -0.10 2.73
CA ASN A 38 -2.00 -1.12 2.60
C ASN A 38 -3.40 -0.54 2.68
N VAL A 39 -4.28 -1.07 1.83
CA VAL A 39 -5.70 -0.72 1.85
C VAL A 39 -6.35 -1.32 3.09
N PHE A 40 -6.98 -0.48 3.92
CA PHE A 40 -7.85 -0.94 5.00
C PHE A 40 -9.18 -1.43 4.47
N GLY A 41 -9.78 -0.66 3.55
CA GLY A 41 -11.04 -1.00 2.93
C GLY A 41 -11.42 -0.01 1.84
N THR A 42 -12.43 -0.37 1.07
CA THR A 42 -12.96 0.48 -0.01
C THR A 42 -14.47 0.58 0.05
N TYR A 43 -14.97 1.69 -0.47
CA TYR A 43 -16.37 1.90 -0.78
C TYR A 43 -16.49 2.44 -2.19
N PHE A 44 -17.23 1.76 -3.05
CA PHE A 44 -17.47 2.20 -4.42
C PHE A 44 -18.97 2.30 -4.70
N TYR A 45 -19.31 3.27 -5.53
CA TYR A 45 -20.67 3.45 -6.02
C TYR A 45 -20.64 3.91 -7.48
N HIS A 46 -21.81 3.89 -8.12
CA HIS A 46 -21.98 4.22 -9.53
C HIS A 46 -23.26 5.02 -9.76
N GLU A 47 -23.30 5.75 -10.86
CA GLU A 47 -24.48 6.51 -11.27
C GLU A 47 -25.52 5.61 -11.96
N SER A 48 -25.12 4.87 -13.00
CA SER A 48 -26.04 4.20 -13.91
C SER A 48 -25.53 2.90 -14.52
N GLU A 49 -24.68 2.17 -13.79
CA GLU A 49 -24.17 0.88 -14.27
C GLU A 49 -25.26 -0.20 -14.29
N THR A 50 -25.12 -1.16 -15.21
CA THR A 50 -26.10 -2.23 -15.41
C THR A 50 -26.27 -3.11 -14.17
N ALA A 51 -27.51 -3.29 -13.73
CA ALA A 51 -27.86 -4.14 -12.60
C ALA A 51 -27.39 -5.59 -12.79
N GLY A 52 -26.79 -6.16 -11.74
CA GLY A 52 -26.22 -7.51 -11.76
C GLY A 52 -24.90 -7.65 -12.54
N LEU A 53 -24.43 -6.58 -13.19
CA LEU A 53 -23.15 -6.50 -13.91
C LEU A 53 -22.28 -5.41 -13.30
N GLY A 54 -22.16 -4.27 -13.95
CA GLY A 54 -21.33 -3.16 -13.48
C GLY A 54 -21.74 -2.60 -12.11
N SER A 55 -23.02 -2.63 -11.77
CA SER A 55 -23.53 -2.21 -10.46
C SER A 55 -22.93 -2.98 -9.28
N ARG A 56 -22.43 -4.19 -9.53
CA ARG A 56 -21.81 -5.04 -8.50
C ARG A 56 -20.54 -4.47 -7.87
N ILE A 57 -19.98 -3.41 -8.42
CA ILE A 57 -18.90 -2.66 -7.75
C ILE A 57 -19.34 -2.10 -6.38
N ALA A 58 -20.63 -1.83 -6.21
CA ALA A 58 -21.22 -1.38 -4.95
C ALA A 58 -21.46 -2.51 -3.93
N GLU A 59 -21.30 -3.77 -4.33
CA GLU A 59 -21.48 -4.92 -3.44
C GLU A 59 -20.26 -5.09 -2.54
N ARG A 60 -20.50 -5.43 -1.27
CA ARG A 60 -19.43 -5.71 -0.30
C ARG A 60 -18.50 -6.83 -0.74
N ALA A 61 -19.03 -7.83 -1.45
CA ALA A 61 -18.25 -8.94 -1.97
C ALA A 61 -17.11 -8.47 -2.89
N PHE A 62 -17.36 -7.45 -3.74
CA PHE A 62 -16.32 -6.87 -4.58
C PHE A 62 -15.40 -5.93 -3.80
N GLN A 63 -15.96 -5.08 -2.95
CA GLN A 63 -15.21 -4.11 -2.16
C GLN A 63 -14.23 -4.79 -1.20
N ASN A 64 -14.62 -5.90 -0.59
CA ASN A 64 -13.77 -6.66 0.33
C ASN A 64 -12.53 -7.28 -0.34
N LEU A 65 -12.51 -7.43 -1.67
CA LEU A 65 -11.34 -7.93 -2.40
C LEU A 65 -10.12 -7.00 -2.29
N PHE A 66 -10.34 -5.74 -1.94
CA PHE A 66 -9.28 -4.74 -1.79
C PHE A 66 -8.68 -4.71 -0.38
N SER A 67 -9.32 -5.30 0.61
CA SER A 67 -8.85 -5.27 2.00
C SER A 67 -7.47 -5.92 2.12
N ASN A 68 -6.57 -5.24 2.83
CA ASN A 68 -5.17 -5.62 3.04
C ASN A 68 -4.32 -5.76 1.77
N LYS A 69 -4.80 -5.24 0.62
CA LYS A 69 -4.01 -5.21 -0.60
C LYS A 69 -2.94 -4.11 -0.52
N PRO A 70 -1.68 -4.40 -0.90
CA PRO A 70 -0.65 -3.39 -0.98
C PRO A 70 -0.89 -2.46 -2.17
N LEU A 71 -0.51 -1.19 -1.99
CA LEU A 71 -0.63 -0.17 -3.04
C LEU A 71 0.56 -0.18 -4.00
N PHE A 72 1.73 -0.56 -3.50
CA PHE A 72 2.99 -0.45 -4.22
C PHE A 72 3.63 -1.82 -4.43
N GLU A 73 4.29 -1.99 -5.54
CA GLU A 73 5.17 -3.12 -5.78
C GLU A 73 6.49 -2.91 -5.01
N ASN A 74 7.10 -3.98 -4.55
CA ASN A 74 8.31 -3.96 -3.72
C ASN A 74 9.38 -2.99 -4.23
N GLY A 75 9.66 -1.95 -3.44
CA GLY A 75 10.69 -0.96 -3.72
C GLY A 75 10.30 0.17 -4.68
N ASN A 76 9.09 0.17 -5.26
CA ASN A 76 8.62 1.23 -6.15
C ASN A 76 7.43 1.98 -5.54
N ASN A 77 7.69 3.10 -4.89
CA ASN A 77 6.66 3.96 -4.28
C ASN A 77 6.26 5.15 -5.17
N SER A 78 6.65 5.15 -6.41
CA SER A 78 6.35 6.24 -7.34
C SER A 78 5.09 6.01 -8.19
N GLU A 79 4.57 4.79 -8.20
CA GLU A 79 3.41 4.42 -9.00
C GLU A 79 2.50 3.43 -8.25
N ILE A 80 1.19 3.58 -8.40
CA ILE A 80 0.21 2.68 -7.77
C ILE A 80 0.19 1.35 -8.53
N ALA A 81 0.64 0.28 -7.90
CA ALA A 81 0.65 -1.08 -8.45
C ALA A 81 -0.73 -1.77 -8.34
N LEU A 82 -1.54 -1.38 -7.35
CA LEU A 82 -2.88 -1.95 -7.16
C LEU A 82 -3.73 -1.81 -8.42
N SER A 83 -4.19 -2.94 -8.94
CA SER A 83 -4.88 -3.04 -10.23
C SER A 83 -6.13 -3.89 -10.16
N VAL A 84 -7.14 -3.54 -10.96
CA VAL A 84 -8.32 -4.38 -11.20
C VAL A 84 -8.16 -5.05 -12.56
N VAL A 85 -7.89 -6.34 -12.55
CA VAL A 85 -7.68 -7.15 -13.75
C VAL A 85 -8.97 -7.86 -14.19
N LYS A 86 -8.95 -8.51 -15.34
CA LYS A 86 -10.09 -9.31 -15.81
C LYS A 86 -10.45 -10.37 -14.77
N SER A 87 -11.76 -10.64 -14.63
CA SER A 87 -12.24 -11.70 -13.74
C SER A 87 -11.53 -13.03 -13.97
N GLY A 88 -11.00 -13.62 -12.90
CA GLY A 88 -10.24 -14.87 -12.93
C GLY A 88 -8.78 -14.75 -13.40
N SER A 89 -8.26 -13.53 -13.58
CA SER A 89 -6.89 -13.30 -14.07
C SER A 89 -5.95 -12.74 -12.99
N ALA A 90 -6.41 -12.45 -11.79
CA ALA A 90 -5.55 -11.96 -10.70
C ALA A 90 -4.54 -13.04 -10.30
N GLN A 91 -3.24 -12.72 -10.38
CA GLN A 91 -2.13 -13.63 -10.10
C GLN A 91 -1.18 -13.07 -9.04
N SER A 92 -1.23 -11.78 -8.78
CA SER A 92 -0.36 -11.11 -7.80
C SER A 92 -1.15 -10.56 -6.62
N GLU A 93 -0.44 -10.23 -5.54
CA GLU A 93 -1.03 -9.58 -4.38
C GLU A 93 -1.54 -8.17 -4.66
N TYR A 94 -1.02 -7.51 -5.70
CA TYR A 94 -1.44 -6.18 -6.16
C TYR A 94 -2.68 -6.23 -7.06
N GLU A 95 -3.18 -7.42 -7.40
CA GLU A 95 -4.28 -7.56 -8.34
C GLU A 95 -5.57 -7.98 -7.66
N VAL A 96 -6.67 -7.42 -8.16
CA VAL A 96 -8.03 -7.73 -7.76
C VAL A 96 -8.81 -8.19 -8.98
N ASN A 97 -9.55 -9.29 -8.84
CA ASN A 97 -10.42 -9.76 -9.91
C ASN A 97 -11.56 -8.79 -10.17
N GLY A 98 -11.71 -8.38 -11.41
CA GLY A 98 -12.86 -7.61 -11.87
C GLY A 98 -14.13 -8.45 -11.92
N ILE A 99 -15.24 -7.81 -12.26
CA ILE A 99 -16.57 -8.43 -12.30
C ILE A 99 -16.78 -9.12 -13.65
N THR A 100 -17.17 -10.39 -13.61
CA THR A 100 -17.54 -11.15 -14.81
C THR A 100 -18.68 -10.47 -15.55
N GLY A 101 -18.52 -10.26 -16.85
CA GLY A 101 -19.51 -9.58 -17.68
C GLY A 101 -19.51 -8.06 -17.60
N ALA A 102 -18.66 -7.46 -16.72
CA ALA A 102 -18.55 -6.01 -16.54
C ALA A 102 -17.12 -5.49 -16.70
N THR A 103 -16.43 -5.94 -17.75
CA THR A 103 -15.01 -5.63 -17.99
C THR A 103 -14.74 -4.13 -18.11
N LEU A 104 -15.61 -3.38 -18.77
CA LEU A 104 -15.41 -1.93 -18.96
C LEU A 104 -15.61 -1.16 -17.66
N THR A 105 -16.62 -1.54 -16.85
CA THR A 105 -16.79 -0.96 -15.51
C THR A 105 -15.62 -1.31 -14.60
N SER A 106 -15.12 -2.54 -14.65
CA SER A 106 -13.93 -2.98 -13.89
C SER A 106 -12.68 -2.19 -14.27
N LYS A 107 -12.47 -1.92 -15.57
CA LYS A 107 -11.40 -1.02 -16.05
C LYS A 107 -11.60 0.43 -15.58
N GLY A 108 -12.86 0.87 -15.49
CA GLY A 108 -13.20 2.18 -14.94
C GLY A 108 -12.80 2.30 -13.47
N VAL A 109 -13.03 1.25 -12.68
CA VAL A 109 -12.59 1.19 -11.26
C VAL A 109 -11.06 1.17 -11.18
N ASP A 110 -10.36 0.42 -12.02
CA ASP A 110 -8.89 0.41 -12.09
C ASP A 110 -8.34 1.82 -12.34
N ALA A 111 -8.84 2.49 -13.38
CA ALA A 111 -8.43 3.85 -13.71
C ALA A 111 -8.78 4.84 -12.59
N MET A 112 -9.95 4.69 -11.94
CA MET A 112 -10.38 5.52 -10.82
C MET A 112 -9.41 5.41 -9.63
N ILE A 113 -8.99 4.21 -9.29
CA ILE A 113 -8.05 3.96 -8.19
C ILE A 113 -6.68 4.55 -8.55
N LYS A 114 -6.13 4.22 -9.71
CA LYS A 114 -4.80 4.69 -10.14
C LYS A 114 -4.72 6.21 -10.23
N ASN A 115 -5.68 6.84 -10.88
CA ASN A 115 -5.72 8.29 -11.01
C ASN A 115 -6.02 8.98 -9.67
N GLY A 116 -6.98 8.44 -8.92
CA GLY A 116 -7.40 8.99 -7.64
C GLY A 116 -6.26 8.94 -6.60
N LEU A 117 -5.67 7.78 -6.39
CA LEU A 117 -4.55 7.63 -5.45
C LEU A 117 -3.26 8.27 -6.00
N GLY A 118 -3.03 8.20 -7.31
CA GLY A 118 -1.88 8.84 -7.97
C GLY A 118 -1.82 10.35 -7.72
N ALA A 119 -2.96 11.04 -7.63
CA ALA A 119 -3.02 12.45 -7.26
C ALA A 119 -2.51 12.74 -5.83
N TYR A 120 -2.47 11.72 -4.97
CA TYR A 120 -1.98 11.79 -3.59
C TYR A 120 -0.67 11.03 -3.38
N ILE A 121 0.03 10.66 -4.46
CA ILE A 121 1.21 9.79 -4.41
C ILE A 121 2.26 10.31 -3.41
N THR A 122 2.55 11.61 -3.41
CA THR A 122 3.50 12.24 -2.49
C THR A 122 3.09 12.10 -1.02
N PHE A 123 1.79 12.21 -0.73
CA PHE A 123 1.26 12.03 0.62
C PHE A 123 1.33 10.56 1.06
N ILE A 124 1.02 9.64 0.16
CA ILE A 124 0.98 8.20 0.43
C ILE A 124 2.41 7.68 0.61
N SER A 125 3.34 8.06 -0.28
CA SER A 125 4.75 7.63 -0.23
C SER A 125 5.54 8.25 0.94
N ALA A 126 5.11 9.40 1.47
CA ALA A 126 5.73 10.00 2.66
C ALA A 126 5.58 9.13 3.93
N GLY A 127 4.65 8.17 3.95
CA GLY A 127 4.56 7.15 5.02
C GLY A 127 5.83 6.30 5.15
N ASN A 128 6.49 5.99 4.03
CA ASN A 128 7.75 5.25 4.02
C ASN A 128 8.95 6.09 4.50
N ALA A 129 8.91 7.41 4.31
CA ALA A 129 9.97 8.29 4.79
C ALA A 129 10.03 8.34 6.35
N GLN A 130 8.91 8.16 7.03
CA GLN A 130 8.88 8.10 8.49
C GLN A 130 9.41 6.76 9.04
N ALA A 131 9.23 5.67 8.33
CA ALA A 131 9.86 4.39 8.68
C ALA A 131 11.38 4.44 8.48
N ALA A 132 11.84 5.10 7.40
CA ALA A 132 13.28 5.32 7.14
C ALA A 132 13.90 6.27 8.18
N THR A 133 13.23 7.36 8.57
CA THR A 133 13.70 8.28 9.60
C THR A 133 13.65 7.71 11.02
N ALA A 134 12.74 6.78 11.30
CA ALA A 134 12.74 6.06 12.58
C ALA A 134 13.96 5.12 12.67
N CYS A 135 14.38 4.53 11.56
CA CYS A 135 15.59 3.73 11.48
C CYS A 135 16.84 4.60 11.58
N GLU A 136 16.88 5.77 10.95
CA GLU A 136 17.98 6.74 11.08
C GLU A 136 18.16 7.23 12.53
N LYS A 137 17.04 7.48 13.25
CA LYS A 137 17.08 7.87 14.67
C LYS A 137 17.54 6.75 15.59
N ALA A 138 17.23 5.49 15.26
CA ALA A 138 17.71 4.34 16.01
C ALA A 138 19.22 4.08 15.80
N CYS A 139 19.79 4.60 14.70
CA CYS A 139 21.20 4.47 14.34
C CYS A 139 22.00 5.77 14.56
N GLU A 140 21.50 6.76 15.32
CA GLU A 140 22.25 7.99 15.67
C GLU A 140 23.45 7.67 16.58
N GLY A 141 24.55 7.39 15.94
CA GLY A 141 25.85 7.08 16.54
C GLY A 141 26.75 6.25 15.65
N LYS A 142 26.20 5.45 14.74
CA LYS A 142 26.99 4.60 13.84
C LYS A 142 26.36 4.54 12.46
N LYS A 143 26.80 5.40 11.55
CA LYS A 143 26.30 5.48 10.18
C LYS A 143 26.42 4.14 9.44
N CYS A 144 25.28 3.55 9.07
CA CYS A 144 25.24 2.57 7.98
C CYS A 144 25.53 3.30 6.66
N GLU A 145 26.60 2.96 5.96
CA GLU A 145 26.85 3.47 4.62
C GLU A 145 25.86 2.80 3.65
N LYS A 146 24.87 3.55 3.19
CA LYS A 146 23.81 3.16 2.24
C LYS A 146 22.73 2.23 2.79
N ALA A 147 21.81 2.76 3.58
CA ALA A 147 20.50 2.16 3.79
C ALA A 147 19.53 2.76 2.77
N GLU A 148 19.19 2.07 1.71
CA GLU A 148 18.09 2.44 0.81
C GLU A 148 16.73 2.02 1.36
N SER A 149 16.69 1.04 2.27
CA SER A 149 15.53 0.75 3.14
C SER A 149 15.94 -0.12 4.33
N CYS A 150 15.23 -0.06 5.46
CA CYS A 150 15.46 -0.93 6.62
C CYS A 150 15.23 -2.42 6.33
N ALA A 151 14.38 -2.75 5.37
CA ALA A 151 14.12 -4.13 4.94
C ALA A 151 15.35 -4.75 4.23
N ASP A 152 16.21 -3.91 3.62
CA ASP A 152 17.38 -4.34 2.88
C ASP A 152 18.69 -4.23 3.68
N CYS A 153 18.65 -3.97 4.98
CA CYS A 153 19.84 -3.91 5.84
C CYS A 153 20.51 -5.28 6.00
N THR A 154 20.90 -5.88 4.86
CA THR A 154 21.75 -7.07 4.82
C THR A 154 23.24 -6.71 4.84
N LYS A 155 23.58 -5.40 4.84
CA LYS A 155 24.96 -4.91 4.83
C LYS A 155 25.51 -4.72 6.24
N GLU A 156 26.75 -5.10 6.42
CA GLU A 156 27.46 -4.99 7.68
C GLU A 156 27.68 -3.50 8.04
N CYS A 157 27.42 -3.15 9.29
CA CYS A 157 27.83 -1.85 9.84
C CYS A 157 29.36 -1.75 9.88
N LYS A 158 29.92 -0.51 9.96
CA LYS A 158 31.39 -0.24 9.98
C LYS A 158 32.19 -1.05 10.99
N GLU A 159 31.58 -1.58 12.04
CA GLU A 159 32.21 -2.39 13.08
C GLU A 159 31.85 -3.87 13.02
N GLY A 160 31.31 -4.36 11.89
CA GLY A 160 30.90 -5.75 11.76
C GLY A 160 29.56 -6.09 12.44
N LYS A 161 28.89 -5.11 13.04
CA LYS A 161 27.55 -5.25 13.66
C LYS A 161 26.46 -4.98 12.64
N LYS A 162 25.30 -5.63 12.78
CA LYS A 162 24.12 -5.50 11.91
C LYS A 162 22.99 -4.79 12.62
N CYS A 163 22.08 -4.16 11.84
CA CYS A 163 20.89 -3.52 12.40
C CYS A 163 19.91 -4.54 13.03
N ALA A 164 19.00 -4.06 13.87
CA ALA A 164 18.10 -4.86 14.72
C ALA A 164 17.29 -5.96 14.01
N ASP A 165 16.97 -5.77 12.72
CA ASP A 165 16.17 -6.73 11.95
C ASP A 165 17.00 -7.75 11.15
N CYS A 166 18.33 -7.78 11.33
CA CYS A 166 19.19 -8.73 10.63
C CYS A 166 19.20 -10.10 11.32
N THR A 167 18.79 -11.12 10.60
CA THR A 167 18.84 -12.53 11.07
C THR A 167 20.20 -13.19 10.91
N LYS A 168 21.22 -12.49 10.35
CA LYS A 168 22.57 -13.04 10.14
C LYS A 168 23.50 -12.71 11.30
N GLU A 169 24.41 -13.60 11.59
CA GLU A 169 25.45 -13.41 12.62
C GLU A 169 26.48 -12.36 12.20
N CYS A 170 26.96 -11.60 13.17
CA CYS A 170 28.05 -10.65 12.94
C CYS A 170 29.37 -11.42 12.70
N LYS A 171 30.35 -10.78 12.02
CA LYS A 171 31.66 -11.41 11.68
C LYS A 171 32.44 -11.91 12.89
N ASP A 172 32.18 -11.35 14.07
CA ASP A 172 32.79 -11.70 15.34
C ASP A 172 31.98 -12.72 16.15
N GLY A 173 30.97 -13.38 15.54
CA GLY A 173 30.16 -14.44 16.16
C GLY A 173 29.13 -13.95 17.18
N LYS A 174 28.93 -12.63 17.34
CA LYS A 174 27.90 -12.08 18.21
C LYS A 174 26.55 -11.98 17.50
N LYS A 175 25.49 -12.46 18.15
CA LYS A 175 24.12 -12.38 17.62
C LYS A 175 23.61 -10.94 17.66
N CYS A 176 22.83 -10.56 16.64
CA CYS A 176 22.26 -9.22 16.52
C CYS A 176 21.31 -8.79 17.64
N ALA A 177 20.97 -9.68 18.61
CA ALA A 177 20.11 -9.33 19.73
C ALA A 177 20.57 -8.12 20.56
N ASP A 178 21.87 -7.84 20.56
CA ASP A 178 22.44 -6.69 21.28
C ASP A 178 22.44 -5.39 20.46
N CYS A 179 22.12 -5.44 19.15
CA CYS A 179 22.06 -4.24 18.31
C CYS A 179 20.86 -3.33 18.62
N THR A 180 19.84 -3.83 19.28
CA THR A 180 18.64 -3.04 19.66
C THR A 180 18.91 -2.05 20.79
N LYS A 181 20.06 -2.13 21.47
CA LYS A 181 20.44 -1.24 22.58
C LYS A 181 21.58 -0.29 22.27
N GLU A 182 22.31 -0.49 21.17
CA GLU A 182 23.54 0.27 20.87
C GLU A 182 23.61 0.87 19.45
N CYS A 183 22.55 0.80 18.65
CA CYS A 183 22.46 1.52 17.38
C CYS A 183 21.58 2.74 17.48
#